data_2fe259ee2d43caa90dd57c8a1661eb99
#
_entry.id   2fe259ee2d43caa90dd57c8a1661eb99
#
_cell.length_a   1.000
_cell.length_b   1.000
_cell.length_c   1.000
_cell.angle_alpha   90.00
_cell.angle_beta   90.00
_cell.angle_gamma   90.00
#
_symmetry.space_group_name_H-M   'P 1'
#
loop_
_entity.id
_entity.type
_entity.pdbx_description
1 polymer ?
#
loop_
_entity_poly.entity_id
_entity_poly.type
_entity_poly.pdbx_seq_one_letter_code
_entity_poly.pdbx_strand_id
1 'polypeptide(L)'
;MKAQLYAIPIILVFIGVYISTYVVEETDQVIITQFGKPVGDPVTEAGLKLKIPFIQEVNRIEKRFLPWDGPSNEMSTKDKTYLIIDTFARWRISDPMQYFLRLRDERSALTRLDDILGSETRNAVAKHELIEIVRTTKDRVAQTDQTLGEASDQVSTLYPIKVGRERVEAQIFEKAAAKLADFGIELLDVRFKRINYNETVRSRIYERMVSERQQIAARFRSEGAGEAAKIIGKKERDLQEIESESYKTVQEIYGEADAKASAIYAEAYDQGPETSEFYGFLKTLESYKQVLSNDTSLILSTNSPLFQLFKSFTAKSVSSLTSTIKEVESVPEPTAE
;
A
#
# COMPACT_ATOMS: atom_id res chain seq x y z
N MET A 1 -97.10 9.15 24.26
CA MET A 1 -96.30 10.06 25.10
C MET A 1 -95.43 9.35 26.18
N LYS A 2 -95.90 8.27 26.82
CA LYS A 2 -95.10 7.59 27.87
C LYS A 2 -93.85 6.86 27.37
N ALA A 3 -93.82 6.33 26.15
CA ALA A 3 -92.65 5.65 25.57
C ALA A 3 -91.43 6.63 25.29
N GLN A 4 -91.70 7.86 24.91
CA GLN A 4 -90.65 8.89 24.70
C GLN A 4 -90.00 9.32 25.99
N LEU A 5 -90.70 9.27 27.14
CA LEU A 5 -90.15 9.64 28.46
C LEU A 5 -89.05 8.64 28.94
N TYR A 6 -89.15 7.36 28.55
CA TYR A 6 -88.15 6.34 28.88
C TYR A 6 -87.02 6.24 27.85
N ALA A 7 -87.21 6.72 26.64
CA ALA A 7 -86.17 6.72 25.62
C ALA A 7 -85.00 7.63 25.95
N ILE A 8 -85.27 8.79 26.53
CA ILE A 8 -84.17 9.76 26.89
C ILE A 8 -83.21 9.20 27.92
N PRO A 9 -83.65 8.60 29.07
CA PRO A 9 -82.68 8.04 30.04
C PRO A 9 -81.93 6.83 29.48
N ILE A 10 -82.55 6.00 28.62
CA ILE A 10 -81.88 4.86 27.97
C ILE A 10 -80.77 5.36 27.05
N ILE A 11 -81.06 6.38 26.24
CA ILE A 11 -80.04 6.99 25.35
C ILE A 11 -78.88 7.59 26.18
N LEU A 12 -79.22 8.25 27.30
CA LEU A 12 -78.19 8.84 28.19
C LEU A 12 -77.33 7.76 28.82
N VAL A 13 -77.89 6.60 29.22
CA VAL A 13 -77.07 5.48 29.72
C VAL A 13 -76.22 4.91 28.61
N PHE A 14 -76.73 4.77 27.39
CA PHE A 14 -75.97 4.27 26.24
C PHE A 14 -74.80 5.20 25.89
N ILE A 15 -75.07 6.52 25.90
CA ILE A 15 -74.01 7.53 25.70
C ILE A 15 -72.98 7.47 26.84
N GLY A 16 -73.43 7.30 28.09
CA GLY A 16 -72.53 7.17 29.26
C GLY A 16 -71.62 5.93 29.15
N VAL A 17 -72.20 4.76 28.75
CA VAL A 17 -71.41 3.56 28.52
C VAL A 17 -70.43 3.73 27.36
N TYR A 18 -70.85 4.37 26.27
CA TYR A 18 -69.99 4.61 25.10
C TYR A 18 -68.78 5.52 25.45
N ILE A 19 -69.00 6.59 26.22
CA ILE A 19 -67.89 7.50 26.65
C ILE A 19 -67.02 6.87 27.72
N SER A 20 -67.55 5.91 28.50
CA SER A 20 -66.82 5.19 29.56
C SER A 20 -65.94 4.06 29.02
N THR A 21 -66.16 3.59 27.79
CA THR A 21 -65.38 2.51 27.21
C THR A 21 -64.19 3.02 26.42
N TYR A 22 -63.04 2.33 26.49
CA TYR A 22 -61.90 2.52 25.62
C TYR A 22 -61.28 1.16 25.22
N VAL A 23 -60.66 1.15 24.05
CA VAL A 23 -59.98 -0.04 23.52
C VAL A 23 -58.49 0.11 23.73
N VAL A 24 -57.84 -0.94 24.25
CA VAL A 24 -56.40 -1.08 24.32
C VAL A 24 -55.96 -2.01 23.20
N GLU A 25 -55.11 -1.52 22.33
CA GLU A 25 -54.52 -2.31 21.25
C GLU A 25 -53.35 -3.14 21.81
N GLU A 26 -52.98 -4.26 21.12
CA GLU A 26 -51.83 -5.09 21.53
C GLU A 26 -50.49 -4.34 21.45
N THR A 27 -50.45 -3.31 20.61
CA THR A 27 -49.28 -2.41 20.43
C THR A 27 -49.11 -1.41 21.54
N ASP A 28 -50.20 -1.17 22.32
CA ASP A 28 -50.28 -0.12 23.32
C ASP A 28 -50.28 -0.69 24.74
N GLN A 29 -49.79 0.10 25.66
CA GLN A 29 -50.04 -0.03 27.09
C GLN A 29 -50.60 1.29 27.60
N VAL A 30 -51.50 1.21 28.54
CA VAL A 30 -52.31 2.36 28.97
C VAL A 30 -52.11 2.63 30.44
N ILE A 31 -51.94 3.92 30.75
CA ILE A 31 -52.00 4.46 32.11
C ILE A 31 -53.23 5.36 32.23
N ILE A 32 -54.04 5.05 33.22
CA ILE A 32 -55.17 5.89 33.54
C ILE A 32 -54.72 6.96 34.52
N THR A 33 -54.97 8.22 34.18
CA THR A 33 -54.69 9.35 35.07
C THR A 33 -55.97 10.02 35.52
N GLN A 34 -55.99 10.46 36.78
CA GLN A 34 -57.06 11.25 37.36
C GLN A 34 -56.48 12.57 37.88
N PHE A 35 -56.94 13.66 37.29
CA PHE A 35 -56.41 15.00 37.56
C PHE A 35 -54.86 15.05 37.44
N GLY A 36 -54.32 14.38 36.42
CA GLY A 36 -52.88 14.33 36.13
C GLY A 36 -52.05 13.39 37.00
N LYS A 37 -52.69 12.66 37.96
CA LYS A 37 -52.02 11.60 38.76
C LYS A 37 -52.35 10.24 38.23
N PRO A 38 -51.41 9.31 38.07
CA PRO A 38 -51.69 7.95 37.68
C PRO A 38 -52.51 7.23 38.78
N VAL A 39 -53.50 6.48 38.37
CA VAL A 39 -54.42 5.72 39.25
C VAL A 39 -54.51 4.27 38.77
N GLY A 40 -54.25 3.36 39.70
CA GLY A 40 -54.24 1.93 39.39
C GLY A 40 -52.97 1.44 38.69
N ASP A 41 -52.95 0.17 38.38
CA ASP A 41 -51.85 -0.48 37.64
C ASP A 41 -51.93 -0.19 36.13
N PRO A 42 -50.78 -0.15 35.43
CA PRO A 42 -50.76 -0.02 33.97
C PRO A 42 -51.51 -1.16 33.29
N VAL A 43 -52.40 -0.84 32.36
CA VAL A 43 -53.14 -1.83 31.57
C VAL A 43 -52.31 -2.27 30.37
N THR A 44 -51.75 -3.47 30.43
CA THR A 44 -50.88 -4.02 29.38
C THR A 44 -51.63 -5.07 28.49
N GLU A 45 -52.81 -5.48 28.92
CA GLU A 45 -53.67 -6.45 28.22
C GLU A 45 -54.56 -5.73 27.21
N ALA A 46 -54.56 -6.21 25.96
CA ALA A 46 -55.43 -5.73 24.91
C ALA A 46 -56.90 -6.09 25.23
N GLY A 47 -57.79 -5.23 24.78
CA GLY A 47 -59.23 -5.45 24.91
C GLY A 47 -60.01 -4.20 25.25
N LEU A 48 -61.32 -4.42 25.52
CA LEU A 48 -62.23 -3.36 25.91
C LEU A 48 -62.13 -3.15 27.43
N LYS A 49 -61.83 -1.94 27.84
CA LYS A 49 -61.67 -1.54 29.25
C LYS A 49 -62.62 -0.37 29.55
N LEU A 50 -62.85 -0.16 30.84
CA LEU A 50 -63.75 0.92 31.33
C LEU A 50 -62.96 1.99 32.03
N LYS A 51 -63.36 3.25 31.84
CA LYS A 51 -62.86 4.43 32.55
C LYS A 51 -64.01 5.29 33.08
N ILE A 52 -63.78 6.05 34.09
CA ILE A 52 -64.75 7.05 34.59
C ILE A 52 -64.69 8.25 33.65
N PRO A 53 -65.78 8.53 32.89
CA PRO A 53 -65.79 9.65 31.98
C PRO A 53 -65.66 10.97 32.72
N PHE A 54 -65.06 11.99 32.06
CA PHE A 54 -64.79 13.33 32.54
C PHE A 54 -63.74 13.47 33.67
N ILE A 55 -63.40 12.41 34.40
CA ILE A 55 -62.46 12.43 35.53
C ILE A 55 -61.17 11.72 35.15
N GLN A 56 -61.24 10.63 34.40
CA GLN A 56 -60.15 9.80 34.02
C GLN A 56 -59.72 10.04 32.58
N GLU A 57 -58.41 10.24 32.36
CA GLU A 57 -57.79 10.35 31.05
C GLU A 57 -56.96 9.12 30.78
N VAL A 58 -56.98 8.68 29.51
CA VAL A 58 -56.27 7.49 29.02
C VAL A 58 -55.00 7.95 28.33
N ASN A 59 -53.87 7.68 28.93
CA ASN A 59 -52.56 7.93 28.32
C ASN A 59 -52.05 6.66 27.69
N ARG A 60 -51.92 6.66 26.36
CA ARG A 60 -51.42 5.55 25.59
C ARG A 60 -49.93 5.63 25.45
N ILE A 61 -49.23 4.53 25.68
CA ILE A 61 -47.79 4.40 25.64
C ILE A 61 -47.47 3.22 24.73
N GLU A 62 -46.55 3.41 23.80
CA GLU A 62 -46.12 2.36 22.85
C GLU A 62 -45.45 1.20 23.61
N LYS A 63 -45.87 -0.04 23.33
CA LYS A 63 -45.36 -1.28 23.92
C LYS A 63 -44.23 -1.90 23.08
N ARG A 64 -44.24 -1.60 21.78
CA ARG A 64 -43.21 -2.09 20.87
C ARG A 64 -41.87 -1.45 21.13
N PHE A 65 -40.80 -2.03 20.58
CA PHE A 65 -39.50 -1.39 20.62
C PHE A 65 -39.42 -0.22 19.64
N LEU A 66 -38.81 0.84 20.07
CA LEU A 66 -38.65 2.08 19.33
C LEU A 66 -37.17 2.27 18.94
N PRO A 67 -36.93 2.82 17.77
CA PRO A 67 -35.56 3.23 17.40
C PRO A 67 -35.18 4.54 18.07
N TRP A 68 -33.91 4.66 18.43
CA TRP A 68 -33.30 5.93 18.76
C TRP A 68 -32.11 6.14 17.85
N ASP A 69 -32.08 7.25 17.11
CA ASP A 69 -30.99 7.64 16.21
C ASP A 69 -30.35 8.90 16.81
N GLY A 70 -29.19 8.72 17.44
CA GLY A 70 -28.49 9.78 18.12
C GLY A 70 -27.95 10.82 17.15
N PRO A 71 -27.84 12.08 17.61
CA PRO A 71 -27.22 13.14 16.81
C PRO A 71 -25.76 12.80 16.52
N SER A 72 -25.29 13.22 15.34
CA SER A 72 -23.89 13.15 14.97
C SER A 72 -23.06 14.02 15.92
N ASN A 73 -22.23 13.40 16.74
CA ASN A 73 -21.41 14.11 17.72
C ASN A 73 -19.91 13.94 17.43
N GLU A 74 -19.20 15.04 17.54
CA GLU A 74 -17.75 15.03 17.51
C GLU A 74 -17.19 14.63 18.88
N MET A 75 -16.32 13.61 18.89
CA MET A 75 -15.76 13.06 20.12
C MET A 75 -14.25 12.83 19.95
N SER A 76 -13.48 13.10 21.01
CA SER A 76 -12.04 12.84 21.05
C SER A 76 -11.77 11.44 21.61
N THR A 77 -10.93 10.69 20.93
CA THR A 77 -10.42 9.39 21.39
C THR A 77 -9.26 9.55 22.38
N LYS A 78 -8.81 8.45 22.99
CA LYS A 78 -7.65 8.43 23.90
C LYS A 78 -6.36 8.94 23.24
N ASP A 79 -6.19 8.66 21.95
CA ASP A 79 -5.07 9.10 21.12
C ASP A 79 -5.26 10.51 20.53
N LYS A 80 -6.20 11.29 21.10
CA LYS A 80 -6.51 12.68 20.74
C LYS A 80 -6.94 12.86 19.28
N THR A 81 -7.47 11.81 18.66
CA THR A 81 -8.06 11.89 17.33
C THR A 81 -9.53 12.25 17.45
N TYR A 82 -9.98 13.25 16.68
CA TYR A 82 -11.38 13.68 16.66
C TYR A 82 -12.16 12.86 15.64
N LEU A 83 -13.24 12.24 16.11
CA LEU A 83 -14.14 11.41 15.33
C LEU A 83 -15.55 11.96 15.38
N ILE A 84 -16.25 11.86 14.27
CA ILE A 84 -17.70 12.06 14.18
C ILE A 84 -18.34 10.68 14.27
N ILE A 85 -19.12 10.47 15.35
CA ILE A 85 -19.73 9.17 15.63
C ILE A 85 -21.25 9.35 15.67
N ASP A 86 -21.93 8.54 14.85
CA ASP A 86 -23.38 8.37 14.89
C ASP A 86 -23.67 7.08 15.64
N THR A 87 -24.55 7.17 16.64
CA THR A 87 -24.93 6.04 17.48
C THR A 87 -26.41 5.71 17.24
N PHE A 88 -26.74 4.45 17.20
CA PHE A 88 -28.09 3.94 17.08
C PHE A 88 -28.40 3.01 18.25
N ALA A 89 -29.62 3.07 18.76
CA ALA A 89 -30.09 2.19 19.81
C ALA A 89 -31.52 1.75 19.57
N ARG A 90 -31.88 0.64 20.16
CA ARG A 90 -33.27 0.17 20.24
C ARG A 90 -33.65 0.08 21.70
N TRP A 91 -34.81 0.60 22.02
CA TRP A 91 -35.32 0.66 23.36
C TRP A 91 -36.80 0.37 23.41
N ARG A 92 -37.31 0.01 24.57
CA ARG A 92 -38.73 -0.13 24.83
C ARG A 92 -39.10 0.34 26.23
N ILE A 93 -40.35 0.61 26.47
CA ILE A 93 -40.87 0.98 27.76
C ILE A 93 -41.26 -0.29 28.52
N SER A 94 -40.46 -0.67 29.50
CA SER A 94 -40.69 -1.86 30.33
C SER A 94 -41.56 -1.59 31.53
N ASP A 95 -41.44 -0.42 32.14
CA ASP A 95 -42.30 0.02 33.24
C ASP A 95 -43.00 1.34 32.86
N PRO A 96 -44.26 1.25 32.39
CA PRO A 96 -45.04 2.43 31.98
C PRO A 96 -45.27 3.41 33.12
N MET A 97 -45.40 2.91 34.37
CA MET A 97 -45.66 3.77 35.54
C MET A 97 -44.44 4.67 35.85
N GLN A 98 -43.24 4.09 35.91
CA GLN A 98 -42.04 4.85 36.10
C GLN A 98 -41.76 5.78 34.92
N TYR A 99 -41.98 5.33 33.73
CA TYR A 99 -41.84 6.15 32.52
C TYR A 99 -42.75 7.37 32.56
N PHE A 100 -44.05 7.19 32.87
CA PHE A 100 -44.98 8.29 32.97
C PHE A 100 -44.67 9.26 34.08
N LEU A 101 -44.28 8.76 35.26
CA LEU A 101 -43.93 9.64 36.40
C LEU A 101 -42.68 10.50 36.17
N ARG A 102 -41.69 9.96 35.43
CA ARG A 102 -40.38 10.63 35.28
C ARG A 102 -40.23 11.39 33.97
N LEU A 103 -40.84 10.90 32.90
CA LEU A 103 -40.64 11.40 31.53
C LEU A 103 -41.94 11.98 30.92
N ARG A 104 -43.06 11.35 31.19
CA ARG A 104 -44.41 11.70 30.70
C ARG A 104 -44.68 11.46 29.23
N ASP A 105 -43.75 11.90 28.36
CA ASP A 105 -43.90 11.89 26.91
C ASP A 105 -42.64 11.33 26.21
N GLU A 106 -42.79 10.98 24.95
CA GLU A 106 -41.73 10.41 24.11
C GLU A 106 -40.61 11.42 23.86
N ARG A 107 -40.92 12.71 23.74
CA ARG A 107 -39.90 13.74 23.49
C ARG A 107 -38.95 13.88 24.70
N SER A 108 -39.49 13.85 25.92
CA SER A 108 -38.69 13.84 27.14
C SER A 108 -37.84 12.58 27.25
N ALA A 109 -38.38 11.42 26.80
CA ALA A 109 -37.64 10.17 26.75
C ALA A 109 -36.46 10.24 25.74
N LEU A 110 -36.71 10.74 24.55
CA LEU A 110 -35.64 10.93 23.54
C LEU A 110 -34.54 11.87 24.03
N THR A 111 -34.91 12.98 24.65
CA THR A 111 -33.94 13.91 25.27
C THR A 111 -33.10 13.19 26.35
N ARG A 112 -33.73 12.39 27.18
CA ARG A 112 -33.01 11.61 28.20
C ARG A 112 -32.11 10.53 27.63
N LEU A 113 -32.54 9.88 26.54
CA LEU A 113 -31.71 8.94 25.79
C LEU A 113 -30.50 9.64 25.18
N ASP A 114 -30.70 10.83 24.59
CA ASP A 114 -29.61 11.66 24.04
C ASP A 114 -28.58 11.98 25.13
N ASP A 115 -29.03 12.40 26.30
CA ASP A 115 -28.16 12.73 27.43
C ASP A 115 -27.35 11.53 27.94
N ILE A 116 -28.04 10.40 28.18
CA ILE A 116 -27.42 9.22 28.77
C ILE A 116 -26.56 8.48 27.76
N LEU A 117 -27.08 8.15 26.59
CA LEU A 117 -26.35 7.43 25.55
C LEU A 117 -25.21 8.27 24.99
N GLY A 118 -25.44 9.58 24.76
CA GLY A 118 -24.42 10.49 24.29
C GLY A 118 -23.28 10.66 25.29
N SER A 119 -23.57 10.76 26.59
CA SER A 119 -22.54 10.88 27.63
C SER A 119 -21.74 9.58 27.80
N GLU A 120 -22.43 8.41 27.81
CA GLU A 120 -21.72 7.13 27.95
C GLU A 120 -20.91 6.78 26.70
N THR A 121 -21.40 7.11 25.52
CA THR A 121 -20.65 6.99 24.27
C THR A 121 -19.38 7.84 24.30
N ARG A 122 -19.50 9.13 24.69
CA ARG A 122 -18.33 10.02 24.81
C ARG A 122 -17.33 9.52 25.83
N ASN A 123 -17.79 9.05 26.97
CA ASN A 123 -16.93 8.48 28.02
C ASN A 123 -16.21 7.19 27.57
N ALA A 124 -16.89 6.35 26.81
CA ALA A 124 -16.29 5.12 26.26
C ALA A 124 -15.26 5.46 25.19
N VAL A 125 -15.62 6.33 24.24
CA VAL A 125 -14.72 6.75 23.14
C VAL A 125 -13.44 7.39 23.69
N ALA A 126 -13.56 8.28 24.69
CA ALA A 126 -12.40 8.93 25.30
C ALA A 126 -11.43 7.98 26.03
N LYS A 127 -11.87 6.79 26.41
CA LYS A 127 -11.04 5.76 27.09
C LYS A 127 -10.34 4.81 26.13
N HIS A 128 -10.78 4.75 24.90
CA HIS A 128 -10.28 3.79 23.90
C HIS A 128 -9.55 4.51 22.76
N GLU A 129 -8.58 3.81 22.16
CA GLU A 129 -7.87 4.26 20.98
C GLU A 129 -8.76 4.11 19.74
N LEU A 130 -8.49 4.91 18.70
CA LEU A 130 -9.24 4.87 17.45
C LEU A 130 -9.41 3.44 16.90
N ILE A 131 -8.34 2.67 16.91
CA ILE A 131 -8.31 1.32 16.36
C ILE A 131 -9.30 0.38 17.07
N GLU A 132 -9.49 0.55 18.38
CA GLU A 132 -10.41 -0.24 19.20
C GLU A 132 -11.88 0.09 18.91
N ILE A 133 -12.15 1.33 18.49
CA ILE A 133 -13.51 1.80 18.18
C ILE A 133 -13.92 1.35 16.78
N VAL A 134 -12.96 1.29 15.83
CA VAL A 134 -13.24 0.99 14.42
C VAL A 134 -13.24 -0.51 14.15
N ARG A 135 -12.28 -1.25 14.72
CA ARG A 135 -12.08 -2.68 14.39
C ARG A 135 -12.86 -3.60 15.30
N THR A 136 -13.47 -4.61 14.67
CA THR A 136 -14.29 -5.62 15.34
C THR A 136 -13.51 -6.91 15.62
N THR A 137 -12.66 -7.34 14.66
CA THR A 137 -11.97 -8.64 14.72
C THR A 137 -10.54 -8.51 15.18
N LYS A 138 -10.13 -9.37 16.12
CA LYS A 138 -8.77 -9.46 16.66
C LYS A 138 -7.80 -10.18 15.72
N ASP A 139 -8.29 -11.12 14.93
CA ASP A 139 -7.50 -12.11 14.17
C ASP A 139 -7.22 -11.70 12.72
N ARG A 140 -7.31 -10.42 12.41
CA ARG A 140 -6.99 -9.95 11.07
C ARG A 140 -5.48 -9.96 10.85
N VAL A 141 -5.01 -10.86 9.99
CA VAL A 141 -3.62 -10.88 9.51
C VAL A 141 -3.46 -9.76 8.48
N ALA A 142 -2.39 -8.97 8.60
CA ALA A 142 -2.03 -8.01 7.58
C ALA A 142 -1.75 -8.77 6.27
N GLN A 143 -2.43 -8.42 5.19
CA GLN A 143 -2.03 -8.88 3.87
C GLN A 143 -0.78 -8.11 3.48
N THR A 144 0.38 -8.76 3.67
CA THR A 144 1.66 -8.24 3.20
C THR A 144 1.67 -8.40 1.69
N ASP A 145 1.72 -7.28 1.00
CA ASP A 145 1.87 -7.29 -0.46
C ASP A 145 3.30 -7.75 -0.77
N GLN A 146 3.45 -8.99 -1.23
CA GLN A 146 4.76 -9.61 -1.50
C GLN A 146 5.59 -8.81 -2.53
N THR A 147 4.94 -7.96 -3.33
CA THR A 147 5.61 -7.09 -4.30
C THR A 147 6.32 -5.89 -3.64
N LEU A 148 5.99 -5.58 -2.39
CA LEU A 148 6.53 -4.43 -1.67
C LEU A 148 7.76 -4.77 -0.81
N GLY A 149 8.15 -6.05 -0.70
CA GLY A 149 9.32 -6.51 0.05
C GLY A 149 9.34 -6.02 1.51
N GLU A 150 10.53 -5.79 2.05
CA GLU A 150 10.71 -5.31 3.45
C GLU A 150 10.05 -3.94 3.74
N ALA A 151 9.72 -3.15 2.71
CA ALA A 151 8.97 -1.90 2.87
C ALA A 151 7.52 -2.12 3.33
N SER A 152 6.94 -3.30 3.04
CA SER A 152 5.57 -3.63 3.46
C SER A 152 5.46 -3.94 4.95
N ASP A 153 6.53 -4.44 5.58
CA ASP A 153 6.52 -4.79 6.99
C ASP A 153 6.38 -3.56 7.91
N GLN A 154 6.87 -2.40 7.48
CA GLN A 154 6.71 -1.15 8.23
C GLN A 154 5.33 -0.51 8.02
N VAL A 155 4.69 -0.71 6.87
CA VAL A 155 3.39 -0.11 6.53
C VAL A 155 2.22 -1.01 6.96
N SER A 156 2.43 -2.31 7.07
CA SER A 156 1.39 -3.31 7.35
C SER A 156 1.31 -3.77 8.82
N THR A 157 2.06 -3.16 9.75
CA THR A 157 1.92 -3.44 11.17
C THR A 157 0.50 -3.09 11.64
N LEU A 158 -0.36 -4.09 11.67
CA LEU A 158 -1.67 -3.96 12.29
C LEU A 158 -1.49 -3.89 13.81
N TYR A 159 -1.77 -2.70 14.37
CA TYR A 159 -1.79 -2.55 15.82
C TYR A 159 -2.70 -3.61 16.46
N PRO A 160 -2.24 -4.32 17.50
CA PRO A 160 -3.04 -5.33 18.16
C PRO A 160 -4.25 -4.70 18.83
N ILE A 161 -5.42 -5.31 18.66
CA ILE A 161 -6.65 -4.89 19.34
C ILE A 161 -6.72 -5.60 20.69
N LYS A 162 -6.95 -4.83 21.75
CA LYS A 162 -7.13 -5.35 23.12
C LYS A 162 -8.61 -5.60 23.42
N VAL A 163 -9.46 -4.65 23.11
CA VAL A 163 -10.88 -4.63 23.43
C VAL A 163 -11.73 -4.91 22.20
N GLY A 164 -11.66 -4.03 21.21
CA GLY A 164 -12.45 -4.08 19.97
C GLY A 164 -13.83 -3.44 20.10
N ARG A 165 -14.39 -3.05 18.93
CA ARG A 165 -15.65 -2.31 18.80
C ARG A 165 -16.82 -2.93 19.56
N GLU A 166 -17.02 -4.24 19.43
CA GLU A 166 -18.15 -4.93 20.06
C GLU A 166 -18.11 -4.82 21.59
N ARG A 167 -16.93 -4.86 22.17
CA ARG A 167 -16.77 -4.76 23.62
C ARG A 167 -16.94 -3.32 24.11
N VAL A 168 -16.56 -2.33 23.29
CA VAL A 168 -16.82 -0.92 23.58
C VAL A 168 -18.32 -0.65 23.54
N GLU A 169 -19.04 -1.14 22.51
CA GLU A 169 -20.50 -1.04 22.41
C GLU A 169 -21.19 -1.73 23.61
N ALA A 170 -20.70 -2.92 24.02
CA ALA A 170 -21.24 -3.63 25.21
C ALA A 170 -21.03 -2.84 26.51
N GLN A 171 -19.90 -2.16 26.68
CA GLN A 171 -19.66 -1.31 27.85
C GLN A 171 -20.57 -0.09 27.88
N ILE A 172 -20.86 0.51 26.72
CA ILE A 172 -21.82 1.62 26.62
C ILE A 172 -23.21 1.11 26.99
N PHE A 173 -23.62 -0.03 26.43
CA PHE A 173 -24.90 -0.67 26.70
C PHE A 173 -25.09 -0.91 28.20
N GLU A 174 -24.16 -1.59 28.86
CA GLU A 174 -24.26 -1.95 30.27
C GLU A 174 -24.46 -0.75 31.18
N LYS A 175 -23.66 0.33 30.94
CA LYS A 175 -23.75 1.55 31.73
C LYS A 175 -25.00 2.37 31.47
N ALA A 176 -25.40 2.43 30.21
CA ALA A 176 -26.60 3.17 29.80
C ALA A 176 -27.86 2.43 30.26
N ALA A 177 -27.93 1.10 30.11
CA ALA A 177 -29.06 0.30 30.54
C ALA A 177 -29.33 0.44 32.05
N ALA A 178 -28.29 0.42 32.89
CA ALA A 178 -28.45 0.62 34.33
C ALA A 178 -29.08 1.98 34.68
N LYS A 179 -28.71 3.06 33.95
CA LYS A 179 -29.26 4.39 34.18
C LYS A 179 -30.67 4.57 33.59
N LEU A 180 -30.96 3.89 32.47
CA LEU A 180 -32.26 3.98 31.81
C LEU A 180 -33.35 3.18 32.53
N ALA A 181 -32.97 2.11 33.20
CA ALA A 181 -33.88 1.32 34.04
C ALA A 181 -34.60 2.16 35.09
N ASP A 182 -33.95 3.17 35.66
CA ASP A 182 -34.56 4.11 36.61
C ASP A 182 -35.72 4.91 36.01
N PHE A 183 -35.77 5.04 34.68
CA PHE A 183 -36.83 5.75 33.96
C PHE A 183 -37.90 4.83 33.38
N GLY A 184 -37.86 3.52 33.71
CA GLY A 184 -38.76 2.54 33.17
C GLY A 184 -38.48 2.17 31.69
N ILE A 185 -37.29 2.50 31.21
CA ILE A 185 -36.83 2.22 29.86
C ILE A 185 -35.88 1.02 29.87
N GLU A 186 -36.16 0.04 29.05
CA GLU A 186 -35.28 -1.08 28.77
C GLU A 186 -34.54 -0.82 27.46
N LEU A 187 -33.23 -0.80 27.52
CA LEU A 187 -32.34 -0.71 26.37
C LEU A 187 -32.14 -2.12 25.79
N LEU A 188 -32.33 -2.33 24.49
CA LEU A 188 -32.21 -3.63 23.85
C LEU A 188 -30.81 -3.81 23.23
N ASP A 189 -30.33 -2.79 22.51
CA ASP A 189 -28.97 -2.74 22.01
C ASP A 189 -28.51 -1.30 21.76
N VAL A 190 -27.18 -1.17 21.61
CA VAL A 190 -26.52 0.06 21.21
C VAL A 190 -25.44 -0.27 20.20
N ARG A 191 -25.42 0.42 19.08
CA ARG A 191 -24.45 0.21 18.01
C ARG A 191 -23.94 1.53 17.44
N PHE A 192 -22.67 1.54 17.04
CA PHE A 192 -22.17 2.63 16.22
C PHE A 192 -22.66 2.47 14.77
N LYS A 193 -23.43 3.44 14.29
CA LYS A 193 -23.97 3.45 12.94
C LYS A 193 -22.90 3.87 11.94
N ARG A 194 -22.18 4.93 12.23
CA ARG A 194 -21.14 5.48 11.38
C ARG A 194 -20.03 6.09 12.23
N ILE A 195 -18.79 5.89 11.79
CA ILE A 195 -17.60 6.46 12.41
C ILE A 195 -16.80 7.11 11.30
N ASN A 196 -16.64 8.43 11.35
CA ASN A 196 -15.89 9.21 10.38
C ASN A 196 -14.87 10.10 11.10
N TYR A 197 -13.81 10.43 10.37
CA TYR A 197 -12.95 11.52 10.81
C TYR A 197 -13.63 12.86 10.63
N ASN A 198 -13.32 13.83 11.50
CA ASN A 198 -13.62 15.21 11.23
C ASN A 198 -12.92 15.64 9.92
N GLU A 199 -13.53 16.57 9.18
CA GLU A 199 -13.05 17.05 7.87
C GLU A 199 -11.57 17.49 7.91
N THR A 200 -11.20 18.25 8.93
CA THR A 200 -9.82 18.73 9.12
C THR A 200 -8.83 17.60 9.35
N VAL A 201 -9.21 16.59 10.13
CA VAL A 201 -8.37 15.41 10.39
C VAL A 201 -8.29 14.54 9.14
N ARG A 202 -9.39 14.39 8.41
CA ARG A 202 -9.46 13.63 7.18
C ARG A 202 -8.51 14.17 6.11
N SER A 203 -8.50 15.48 5.90
CA SER A 203 -7.61 16.15 4.96
C SER A 203 -6.13 15.87 5.30
N ARG A 204 -5.74 16.05 6.57
CA ARG A 204 -4.37 15.78 7.03
C ARG A 204 -3.96 14.31 6.86
N ILE A 205 -4.89 13.38 7.08
CA ILE A 205 -4.61 11.94 6.87
C ILE A 205 -4.39 11.67 5.38
N TYR A 206 -5.21 12.23 4.49
CA TYR A 206 -5.01 12.07 3.05
C TYR A 206 -3.67 12.66 2.58
N GLU A 207 -3.33 13.86 3.03
CA GLU A 207 -2.03 14.49 2.73
C GLU A 207 -0.86 13.60 3.18
N ARG A 208 -0.94 13.06 4.40
CA ARG A 208 0.07 12.13 4.91
C ARG A 208 0.14 10.85 4.07
N MET A 209 -0.99 10.24 3.76
CA MET A 209 -1.03 9.04 2.91
C MET A 209 -0.43 9.28 1.51
N VAL A 210 -0.72 10.43 0.91
CA VAL A 210 -0.13 10.84 -0.37
C VAL A 210 1.38 10.99 -0.24
N SER A 211 1.85 11.67 0.80
CA SER A 211 3.28 11.83 1.08
C SER A 211 3.97 10.49 1.30
N GLU A 212 3.41 9.59 2.09
CA GLU A 212 3.93 8.24 2.33
C GLU A 212 4.02 7.45 1.01
N ARG A 213 2.98 7.50 0.17
CA ARG A 213 2.98 6.84 -1.14
C ARG A 213 4.03 7.42 -2.09
N GLN A 214 4.22 8.73 -2.07
CA GLN A 214 5.28 9.39 -2.86
C GLN A 214 6.68 8.99 -2.38
N GLN A 215 6.91 8.88 -1.08
CA GLN A 215 8.17 8.40 -0.52
C GLN A 215 8.45 6.95 -0.92
N ILE A 216 7.47 6.06 -0.84
CA ILE A 216 7.59 4.67 -1.28
C ILE A 216 7.92 4.62 -2.78
N ALA A 217 7.21 5.37 -3.61
CA ALA A 217 7.46 5.43 -5.05
C ALA A 217 8.85 6.02 -5.39
N ALA A 218 9.32 7.01 -4.64
CA ALA A 218 10.66 7.58 -4.81
C ALA A 218 11.75 6.57 -4.43
N ARG A 219 11.54 5.81 -3.34
CA ARG A 219 12.44 4.75 -2.92
C ARG A 219 12.56 3.66 -3.99
N PHE A 220 11.45 3.13 -4.51
CA PHE A 220 11.49 2.12 -5.57
C PHE A 220 12.14 2.63 -6.86
N ARG A 221 11.91 3.90 -7.22
CA ARG A 221 12.60 4.51 -8.37
C ARG A 221 14.10 4.59 -8.15
N SER A 222 14.53 4.98 -6.95
CA SER A 222 15.94 5.05 -6.59
C SER A 222 16.61 3.67 -6.55
N GLU A 223 15.95 2.68 -5.97
CA GLU A 223 16.40 1.27 -5.96
C GLU A 223 16.50 0.71 -7.37
N GLY A 224 15.47 0.93 -8.20
CA GLY A 224 15.48 0.52 -9.61
C GLY A 224 16.58 1.19 -10.43
N ALA A 225 16.82 2.48 -10.23
CA ALA A 225 17.93 3.19 -10.87
C ALA A 225 19.30 2.65 -10.40
N GLY A 226 19.42 2.34 -9.12
CA GLY A 226 20.63 1.74 -8.56
C GLY A 226 20.93 0.35 -9.13
N GLU A 227 19.91 -0.51 -9.22
CA GLU A 227 20.06 -1.84 -9.84
C GLU A 227 20.37 -1.75 -11.36
N ALA A 228 19.72 -0.83 -12.07
CA ALA A 228 20.04 -0.59 -13.47
C ALA A 228 21.49 -0.13 -13.66
N ALA A 229 21.98 0.79 -12.82
CA ALA A 229 23.37 1.24 -12.84
C ALA A 229 24.37 0.09 -12.55
N LYS A 230 24.06 -0.78 -11.59
CA LYS A 230 24.87 -1.99 -11.31
C LYS A 230 24.95 -2.94 -12.52
N ILE A 231 23.79 -3.18 -13.16
CA ILE A 231 23.73 -4.05 -14.37
C ILE A 231 24.53 -3.44 -15.51
N ILE A 232 24.40 -2.12 -15.74
CA ILE A 232 25.16 -1.42 -16.78
C ILE A 232 26.68 -1.48 -16.47
N GLY A 233 27.06 -1.19 -15.23
CA GLY A 233 28.46 -1.25 -14.81
C GLY A 233 29.05 -2.66 -14.88
N LYS A 234 28.26 -3.69 -14.58
CA LYS A 234 28.67 -5.08 -14.78
C LYS A 234 28.85 -5.41 -16.28
N LYS A 235 27.89 -5.02 -17.10
CA LYS A 235 27.98 -5.19 -18.56
C LYS A 235 29.26 -4.55 -19.14
N GLU A 236 29.54 -3.29 -18.75
CA GLU A 236 30.73 -2.58 -19.25
C GLU A 236 32.01 -3.29 -18.83
N ARG A 237 32.11 -3.70 -17.57
CA ARG A 237 33.26 -4.47 -17.09
C ARG A 237 33.44 -5.80 -17.84
N ASP A 238 32.35 -6.57 -17.99
CA ASP A 238 32.39 -7.86 -18.67
C ASP A 238 32.78 -7.68 -20.15
N LEU A 239 32.33 -6.59 -20.81
CA LEU A 239 32.76 -6.24 -22.16
C LEU A 239 34.24 -5.90 -22.24
N GLN A 240 34.76 -5.08 -21.34
CA GLN A 240 36.18 -4.73 -21.29
C GLN A 240 37.05 -5.98 -21.00
N GLU A 241 36.60 -6.88 -20.15
CA GLU A 241 37.28 -8.13 -19.85
C GLU A 241 37.37 -9.01 -21.12
N ILE A 242 36.24 -9.20 -21.85
CA ILE A 242 36.18 -9.95 -23.09
C ILE A 242 37.07 -9.31 -24.18
N GLU A 243 37.00 -8.00 -24.35
CA GLU A 243 37.84 -7.28 -25.30
C GLU A 243 39.34 -7.40 -24.98
N SER A 244 39.69 -7.24 -23.69
CA SER A 244 41.07 -7.41 -23.24
C SER A 244 41.59 -8.83 -23.43
N GLU A 245 40.82 -9.84 -23.10
CA GLU A 245 41.17 -11.24 -23.27
C GLU A 245 41.29 -11.63 -24.75
N SER A 246 40.37 -11.14 -25.58
CA SER A 246 40.43 -11.32 -27.03
C SER A 246 41.69 -10.65 -27.62
N TYR A 247 41.97 -9.41 -27.21
CA TYR A 247 43.16 -8.70 -27.65
C TYR A 247 44.45 -9.45 -27.24
N LYS A 248 44.52 -9.90 -25.99
CA LYS A 248 45.63 -10.71 -25.49
C LYS A 248 45.83 -11.97 -26.35
N THR A 249 44.73 -12.73 -26.59
CA THR A 249 44.76 -13.94 -27.41
C THR A 249 45.27 -13.64 -28.83
N VAL A 250 44.77 -12.57 -29.45
CA VAL A 250 45.22 -12.12 -30.77
C VAL A 250 46.73 -11.81 -30.76
N GLN A 251 47.20 -11.06 -29.75
CA GLN A 251 48.64 -10.72 -29.65
C GLN A 251 49.53 -11.97 -29.41
N GLU A 252 49.05 -12.92 -28.61
CA GLU A 252 49.72 -14.19 -28.40
C GLU A 252 49.87 -15.00 -29.73
N ILE A 253 48.74 -15.09 -30.49
CA ILE A 253 48.74 -15.76 -31.82
C ILE A 253 49.69 -15.07 -32.78
N TYR A 254 49.65 -13.73 -32.88
CA TYR A 254 50.60 -12.97 -33.71
C TYR A 254 52.02 -13.15 -33.25
N GLY A 255 52.30 -13.08 -31.96
CA GLY A 255 53.65 -13.28 -31.41
C GLY A 255 54.17 -14.68 -31.67
N GLU A 256 53.36 -15.73 -31.50
CA GLU A 256 53.78 -17.09 -31.86
C GLU A 256 54.03 -17.27 -33.38
N ALA A 257 53.13 -16.67 -34.22
CA ALA A 257 53.28 -16.71 -35.66
C ALA A 257 54.59 -16.02 -36.12
N ASP A 258 54.85 -14.84 -35.59
CA ASP A 258 56.06 -14.06 -35.87
C ASP A 258 57.33 -14.78 -35.39
N ALA A 259 57.26 -15.38 -34.18
CA ALA A 259 58.37 -16.20 -33.66
C ALA A 259 58.67 -17.44 -34.55
N LYS A 260 57.59 -18.13 -34.97
CA LYS A 260 57.72 -19.29 -35.92
C LYS A 260 58.26 -18.84 -37.26
N ALA A 261 57.74 -17.75 -37.83
CA ALA A 261 58.22 -17.19 -39.07
C ALA A 261 59.71 -16.83 -38.99
N SER A 262 60.09 -16.12 -37.90
CA SER A 262 61.46 -15.73 -37.67
C SER A 262 62.40 -16.94 -37.51
N ALA A 263 61.92 -18.02 -36.81
CA ALA A 263 62.69 -19.26 -36.66
C ALA A 263 62.86 -19.96 -38.01
N ILE A 264 61.82 -20.05 -38.85
CA ILE A 264 61.88 -20.65 -40.19
C ILE A 264 62.85 -19.84 -41.08
N TYR A 265 62.81 -18.52 -41.04
CA TYR A 265 63.76 -17.68 -41.79
C TYR A 265 65.20 -17.86 -41.27
N ALA A 266 65.41 -17.88 -39.94
CA ALA A 266 66.73 -18.10 -39.35
C ALA A 266 67.29 -19.47 -39.78
N GLU A 267 66.53 -20.53 -39.70
CA GLU A 267 66.91 -21.87 -40.10
C GLU A 267 67.28 -21.94 -41.61
N ALA A 268 66.49 -21.27 -42.43
CA ALA A 268 66.69 -21.25 -43.88
C ALA A 268 67.95 -20.46 -44.27
N TYR A 269 68.30 -19.39 -43.54
CA TYR A 269 69.45 -18.51 -43.90
C TYR A 269 70.71 -18.82 -43.09
N ASP A 270 70.69 -19.69 -42.09
CA ASP A 270 71.85 -20.08 -41.29
C ASP A 270 72.58 -21.31 -41.89
N GLN A 271 72.32 -21.64 -43.13
CA GLN A 271 72.94 -22.81 -43.85
C GLN A 271 74.37 -22.49 -44.31
N GLY A 272 74.86 -21.27 -44.19
CA GLY A 272 76.22 -20.90 -44.53
C GLY A 272 76.52 -19.41 -44.35
N PRO A 273 77.84 -19.04 -44.33
CA PRO A 273 78.17 -17.62 -44.07
C PRO A 273 77.67 -16.64 -45.16
N GLU A 274 77.58 -17.08 -46.41
CA GLU A 274 77.13 -16.25 -47.53
C GLU A 274 75.61 -16.00 -47.47
N THR A 275 74.81 -16.99 -47.05
CA THR A 275 73.36 -16.88 -46.90
C THR A 275 72.97 -16.00 -45.72
N SER A 276 73.72 -16.08 -44.61
CA SER A 276 73.53 -15.22 -43.41
C SER A 276 73.83 -13.75 -43.73
N GLU A 277 74.89 -13.49 -44.52
CA GLU A 277 75.27 -12.14 -44.91
C GLU A 277 74.25 -11.51 -45.88
N PHE A 278 73.70 -12.31 -46.81
CA PHE A 278 72.64 -11.90 -47.71
C PHE A 278 71.32 -11.59 -46.94
N TYR A 279 70.94 -12.40 -45.97
CA TYR A 279 69.78 -12.15 -45.12
C TYR A 279 69.94 -10.87 -44.30
N GLY A 280 71.11 -10.67 -43.70
CA GLY A 280 71.43 -9.43 -42.97
C GLY A 280 71.28 -8.19 -43.86
N PHE A 281 71.72 -8.34 -45.11
CA PHE A 281 71.56 -7.26 -46.12
C PHE A 281 70.09 -6.96 -46.41
N LEU A 282 69.26 -8.01 -46.73
CA LEU A 282 67.83 -7.85 -47.00
C LEU A 282 67.07 -7.25 -45.82
N LYS A 283 67.38 -7.70 -44.60
CA LYS A 283 66.72 -7.23 -43.41
C LYS A 283 67.10 -5.76 -43.08
N THR A 284 68.34 -5.40 -43.39
CA THR A 284 68.76 -4.01 -43.29
C THR A 284 68.05 -3.12 -44.25
N LEU A 285 67.82 -3.54 -45.50
CA LEU A 285 67.06 -2.84 -46.50
C LEU A 285 65.58 -2.71 -46.11
N GLU A 286 64.97 -3.76 -45.55
CA GLU A 286 63.62 -3.74 -45.09
C GLU A 286 63.44 -2.80 -43.90
N SER A 287 64.38 -2.80 -42.97
CA SER A 287 64.43 -1.86 -41.86
C SER A 287 64.57 -0.42 -42.32
N TYR A 288 65.38 -0.18 -43.32
CA TYR A 288 65.50 1.15 -43.92
C TYR A 288 64.18 1.57 -44.62
N LYS A 289 63.47 0.67 -45.27
CA LYS A 289 62.20 0.95 -45.92
C LYS A 289 61.10 1.32 -44.89
N GLN A 290 61.13 0.71 -43.68
CA GLN A 290 60.21 1.05 -42.62
C GLN A 290 60.58 2.36 -41.89
N VAL A 291 61.85 2.64 -41.68
CA VAL A 291 62.32 3.83 -40.96
C VAL A 291 62.27 5.07 -41.84
N LEU A 292 62.49 4.91 -43.17
CA LEU A 292 62.48 5.96 -44.17
C LEU A 292 61.05 6.19 -44.69
N SER A 293 60.15 6.70 -43.85
CA SER A 293 58.85 7.20 -44.27
C SER A 293 58.95 8.59 -44.87
N ASN A 294 57.93 9.02 -45.56
CA ASN A 294 57.86 10.33 -46.26
C ASN A 294 58.15 11.54 -45.36
N ASP A 295 58.00 11.40 -44.07
CA ASP A 295 58.19 12.48 -43.05
C ASP A 295 59.51 12.39 -42.27
N THR A 296 60.39 11.50 -42.64
CA THR A 296 61.63 11.28 -41.87
C THR A 296 62.79 12.10 -42.44
N SER A 297 63.36 12.99 -41.66
CA SER A 297 64.61 13.70 -41.97
C SER A 297 65.82 12.89 -41.48
N LEU A 298 66.67 12.43 -42.39
CA LEU A 298 67.87 11.67 -42.07
C LEU A 298 69.15 12.53 -42.26
N ILE A 299 69.96 12.58 -41.20
CA ILE A 299 71.29 13.14 -41.27
C ILE A 299 72.25 11.96 -41.34
N LEU A 300 72.84 11.79 -42.54
CA LEU A 300 73.78 10.70 -42.77
C LEU A 300 75.22 11.19 -42.92
N SER A 301 76.12 10.53 -42.23
CA SER A 301 77.55 10.68 -42.44
C SER A 301 78.02 9.87 -43.62
N THR A 302 79.07 10.31 -44.34
CA THR A 302 79.65 9.57 -45.49
C THR A 302 80.22 8.22 -45.08
N ASN A 303 80.39 7.95 -43.81
CA ASN A 303 80.79 6.66 -43.24
C ASN A 303 79.62 5.85 -42.64
N SER A 304 78.36 6.25 -42.83
CA SER A 304 77.18 5.53 -42.36
C SER A 304 77.07 4.17 -43.08
N PRO A 305 76.48 3.18 -42.42
CA PRO A 305 76.29 1.83 -43.00
C PRO A 305 75.53 1.90 -44.36
N LEU A 306 74.61 2.85 -44.53
CA LEU A 306 73.86 3.06 -45.77
C LEU A 306 74.76 3.45 -46.90
N PHE A 307 75.75 4.39 -46.69
CA PHE A 307 76.70 4.78 -47.72
C PHE A 307 77.82 3.75 -47.93
N GLN A 308 78.16 2.89 -46.97
CA GLN A 308 79.00 1.72 -47.14
C GLN A 308 78.33 0.68 -48.08
N LEU A 309 77.05 0.50 -47.99
CA LEU A 309 76.24 -0.34 -48.90
C LEU A 309 76.41 0.15 -50.37
N PHE A 310 76.30 1.45 -50.61
CA PHE A 310 76.49 2.02 -51.96
C PHE A 310 77.97 1.94 -52.45
N LYS A 311 78.93 1.97 -51.55
CA LYS A 311 80.36 1.83 -51.88
C LYS A 311 80.77 0.39 -52.22
N SER A 312 80.06 -0.61 -51.63
CA SER A 312 80.33 -2.04 -51.88
C SER A 312 79.77 -2.51 -53.23
N PHE A 313 78.81 -1.74 -53.82
CA PHE A 313 78.37 -1.98 -55.16
C PHE A 313 79.39 -1.57 -56.22
N THR A 314 80.55 -2.21 -56.23
CA THR A 314 81.48 -2.09 -57.34
C THR A 314 81.16 -3.13 -58.41
N ALA A 315 81.36 -2.79 -59.68
CA ALA A 315 80.90 -3.60 -60.85
C ALA A 315 81.42 -5.06 -60.88
N LYS A 316 82.31 -5.39 -59.97
CA LYS A 316 82.92 -6.74 -59.89
C LYS A 316 81.99 -7.73 -59.13
N SER A 317 81.13 -7.22 -58.25
CA SER A 317 80.16 -8.06 -57.51
C SER A 317 78.89 -8.39 -58.36
N VAL A 318 78.63 -7.56 -59.34
CA VAL A 318 77.40 -7.81 -60.22
C VAL A 318 77.67 -8.94 -61.19
N SER A 319 78.89 -9.17 -61.63
CA SER A 319 79.26 -10.32 -62.55
C SER A 319 79.15 -11.71 -61.88
N SER A 320 79.46 -11.82 -60.57
CA SER A 320 79.29 -13.03 -59.83
C SER A 320 77.86 -13.43 -59.51
N LEU A 321 77.00 -12.39 -59.25
CA LEU A 321 75.56 -12.59 -59.00
C LEU A 321 74.81 -13.05 -60.29
N THR A 322 75.25 -12.56 -61.46
CA THR A 322 74.60 -12.91 -62.74
C THR A 322 74.85 -14.37 -63.11
N SER A 323 75.98 -15.01 -62.68
CA SER A 323 76.28 -16.38 -62.90
C SER A 323 75.44 -17.33 -62.01
N THR A 324 75.18 -16.93 -60.80
CA THR A 324 74.35 -17.70 -59.81
C THR A 324 72.87 -17.66 -60.15
N ILE A 325 72.36 -16.56 -60.66
CA ILE A 325 70.95 -16.42 -61.09
C ILE A 325 70.67 -17.33 -62.33
N LYS A 326 71.64 -17.55 -63.24
CA LYS A 326 71.45 -18.42 -64.38
C LYS A 326 71.38 -19.89 -64.04
N GLU A 327 71.88 -20.30 -62.88
CA GLU A 327 71.87 -21.71 -62.45
C GLU A 327 70.54 -22.04 -61.67
N VAL A 328 69.88 -21.08 -61.14
CA VAL A 328 68.60 -21.20 -60.40
C VAL A 328 67.40 -21.23 -61.33
N GLU A 329 67.48 -20.67 -62.58
CA GLU A 329 66.37 -20.63 -63.55
C GLU A 329 66.13 -22.01 -64.26
N SER A 330 66.87 -23.07 -63.92
CA SER A 330 66.71 -24.41 -64.50
C SER A 330 65.97 -25.41 -63.60
N VAL A 331 65.32 -24.99 -62.54
CA VAL A 331 64.53 -25.90 -61.70
C VAL A 331 63.07 -25.89 -62.20
N PRO A 332 62.49 -27.05 -62.61
CA PRO A 332 61.13 -27.08 -63.13
C PRO A 332 60.08 -26.77 -62.04
N GLU A 333 59.06 -25.97 -62.39
CA GLU A 333 57.91 -25.77 -61.59
C GLU A 333 57.22 -27.04 -61.11
N PRO A 334 56.82 -27.19 -59.86
CA PRO A 334 55.97 -28.31 -59.47
C PRO A 334 54.57 -28.05 -59.97
N THR A 335 54.05 -29.01 -60.78
CA THR A 335 52.68 -29.15 -61.23
C THR A 335 51.75 -29.19 -60.01
N ALA A 336 50.76 -28.30 -59.99
CA ALA A 336 49.65 -28.35 -59.11
C ALA A 336 48.77 -29.58 -59.35
N GLU A 337 48.49 -30.33 -58.30
CA GLU A 337 47.25 -31.02 -57.99
C GLU A 337 46.72 -30.66 -56.63
#